data_2ab145124dc40512002ecb644e06d780
#
_entry.id   2ab145124dc40512002ecb644e06d780
#
_cell.length_a   1.000
_cell.length_b   1.000
_cell.length_c   1.000
_cell.angle_alpha   90.00
_cell.angle_beta   90.00
_cell.angle_gamma   90.00
#
_symmetry.space_group_name_H-M   'P 1'
#
loop_
_entity.id
_entity.type
_entity.pdbx_description
1 polymer ?
#
loop_
_entity_poly.entity_id
_entity_poly.type
_entity_poly.pdbx_seq_one_letter_code
_entity_poly.pdbx_strand_id
1 'polypeptide(L)'
;LSGRVGDYNIGVIDAVVGANGDLDSQNAFVGRVTREILDQSTVGALVTHGDPNSDYDNLLLGTDFQYLTNKFLNNYRLEVNAFAVATESDHPDFQDGLAPVFGGSVVLPADEFDIEVGLMHVDDNFNPAMGFAPRTGVRRYYTRWAYKPLIESKDWLRQVYYSYEGEYITDLSNQLQSSKHLITPLHLLFESGDQILLEIENSADVPGNDFRIYNAAGDENDVFIPVGDYSWTRGIFGFQTSSRRKLQFQHDYSFGDFYDGTRTEDTSELTYLPSKHFGAEISYSNQDVELPAGDFNIKLASLTALINFTPDFTWSNVVQYDNVSDSLGVNSRLIWEYRPGARIFLVLNQSYLEERTGFVRKQMDTTLKLSSIFRF
;
A
#
# COMPACT_ATOMS: atom_id res chain seq x y z
N LEU A 1 -23.38 -4.87 13.01
CA LEU A 1 -23.43 -4.60 14.45
C LEU A 1 -22.03 -4.51 14.99
N SER A 2 -21.71 -3.49 15.80
CA SER A 2 -20.45 -3.42 16.53
C SER A 2 -20.67 -2.80 17.91
N GLY A 3 -19.90 -3.25 18.91
CA GLY A 3 -20.03 -2.72 20.26
C GLY A 3 -19.03 -3.35 21.23
N ARG A 4 -19.03 -2.79 22.46
CA ARG A 4 -18.20 -3.27 23.58
C ARG A 4 -19.11 -3.82 24.67
N VAL A 5 -18.79 -5.01 25.19
CA VAL A 5 -19.47 -5.66 26.30
C VAL A 5 -18.42 -6.11 27.32
N GLY A 6 -18.28 -5.36 28.40
CA GLY A 6 -17.21 -5.55 29.37
C GLY A 6 -15.82 -5.37 28.71
N ASP A 7 -14.97 -6.38 28.81
CA ASP A 7 -13.63 -6.41 28.21
C ASP A 7 -13.60 -6.89 26.76
N TYR A 8 -14.77 -7.21 26.19
CA TYR A 8 -14.89 -7.74 24.83
C TYR A 8 -15.32 -6.64 23.87
N ASN A 9 -14.63 -6.52 22.72
CA ASN A 9 -15.12 -5.81 21.57
C ASN A 9 -15.66 -6.84 20.55
N ILE A 10 -16.86 -6.61 20.05
CA ILE A 10 -17.56 -7.54 19.16
C ILE A 10 -17.93 -6.77 17.90
N GLY A 11 -17.66 -7.36 16.74
CA GLY A 11 -18.10 -6.89 15.43
C GLY A 11 -18.73 -8.02 14.64
N VAL A 12 -19.90 -7.77 14.06
CA VAL A 12 -20.61 -8.72 13.19
C VAL A 12 -21.11 -7.98 11.97
N ILE A 13 -20.84 -8.54 10.81
CA ILE A 13 -21.42 -8.14 9.53
C ILE A 13 -22.10 -9.37 8.95
N ASP A 14 -23.32 -9.20 8.51
CA ASP A 14 -24.10 -10.21 7.80
C ASP A 14 -24.76 -9.50 6.61
N ALA A 15 -24.45 -9.94 5.40
CA ALA A 15 -24.86 -9.29 4.17
C ALA A 15 -25.25 -10.32 3.13
N VAL A 16 -26.35 -10.06 2.44
CA VAL A 16 -26.75 -10.84 1.27
C VAL A 16 -26.25 -10.13 0.02
N VAL A 17 -25.37 -10.79 -0.73
CA VAL A 17 -24.93 -10.36 -2.06
C VAL A 17 -25.95 -10.87 -3.06
N GLY A 18 -26.58 -9.97 -3.82
CA GLY A 18 -27.59 -10.32 -4.81
C GLY A 18 -27.00 -11.13 -5.97
N ALA A 19 -27.83 -11.94 -6.59
CA ALA A 19 -27.48 -12.71 -7.79
C ALA A 19 -26.94 -11.80 -8.90
N ASN A 20 -25.88 -12.24 -9.57
CA ASN A 20 -25.25 -11.50 -10.66
C ASN A 20 -24.77 -12.47 -11.78
N GLY A 21 -25.36 -12.36 -12.96
CA GLY A 21 -25.10 -13.28 -14.06
C GLY A 21 -25.52 -14.70 -13.72
N ASP A 22 -24.58 -15.64 -13.78
CA ASP A 22 -24.81 -17.06 -13.49
C ASP A 22 -24.65 -17.41 -11.99
N LEU A 23 -24.27 -16.42 -11.15
CA LEU A 23 -24.09 -16.62 -9.71
C LEU A 23 -25.38 -16.41 -8.96
N ASP A 24 -25.70 -17.32 -8.05
CA ASP A 24 -26.84 -17.23 -7.13
C ASP A 24 -26.58 -16.17 -6.04
N SER A 25 -27.63 -15.80 -5.32
CA SER A 25 -27.54 -14.91 -4.17
C SER A 25 -26.80 -15.60 -3.03
N GLN A 26 -25.73 -14.98 -2.54
CA GLN A 26 -24.85 -15.52 -1.49
C GLN A 26 -24.97 -14.74 -0.19
N ASN A 27 -24.86 -15.45 0.93
CA ASN A 27 -24.75 -14.83 2.25
C ASN A 27 -23.27 -14.69 2.65
N ALA A 28 -22.86 -13.49 3.00
CA ALA A 28 -21.50 -13.17 3.46
C ALA A 28 -21.55 -12.79 4.94
N PHE A 29 -21.01 -13.64 5.79
CA PHE A 29 -20.95 -13.44 7.24
C PHE A 29 -19.52 -13.21 7.70
N VAL A 30 -19.32 -12.18 8.55
CA VAL A 30 -18.05 -11.90 9.25
C VAL A 30 -18.34 -11.66 10.72
N GLY A 31 -17.70 -12.43 11.58
CA GLY A 31 -17.76 -12.26 13.02
C GLY A 31 -16.37 -12.11 13.63
N ARG A 32 -16.15 -11.07 14.44
CA ARG A 32 -14.90 -10.86 15.15
C ARG A 32 -15.17 -10.55 16.62
N VAL A 33 -14.39 -11.16 17.49
CA VAL A 33 -14.34 -10.84 18.92
C VAL A 33 -12.90 -10.61 19.34
N THR A 34 -12.65 -9.55 20.10
CA THR A 34 -11.36 -9.31 20.75
C THR A 34 -11.56 -9.07 22.24
N ARG A 35 -10.60 -9.48 23.03
CA ARG A 35 -10.57 -9.24 24.48
C ARG A 35 -9.27 -8.58 24.87
N GLU A 36 -9.37 -7.52 25.66
CA GLU A 36 -8.23 -6.93 26.35
C GLU A 36 -7.77 -7.87 27.47
N ILE A 37 -6.48 -8.18 27.48
CA ILE A 37 -5.84 -9.02 28.47
C ILE A 37 -4.57 -8.35 28.97
N LEU A 38 -4.13 -8.66 30.16
CA LEU A 38 -3.00 -7.99 30.81
C LEU A 38 -3.22 -6.46 30.84
N ASP A 39 -2.14 -5.66 30.85
CA ASP A 39 -2.24 -4.20 30.93
C ASP A 39 -2.59 -3.55 29.56
N GLN A 40 -2.06 -4.08 28.45
CA GLN A 40 -2.14 -3.48 27.11
C GLN A 40 -2.19 -4.51 25.98
N SER A 41 -2.49 -5.76 26.29
CA SER A 41 -2.43 -6.87 25.33
C SER A 41 -3.83 -7.28 24.90
N THR A 42 -3.93 -7.93 23.74
CA THR A 42 -5.22 -8.40 23.22
C THR A 42 -5.13 -9.83 22.69
N VAL A 43 -6.24 -10.53 22.75
CA VAL A 43 -6.48 -11.78 22.04
C VAL A 43 -7.75 -11.63 21.21
N GLY A 44 -7.72 -12.17 20.00
CA GLY A 44 -8.83 -12.08 19.06
C GLY A 44 -9.20 -13.42 18.44
N ALA A 45 -10.46 -13.52 18.02
CA ALA A 45 -10.94 -14.59 17.16
C ALA A 45 -11.77 -14.00 16.01
N LEU A 46 -11.66 -14.61 14.84
CA LEU A 46 -12.32 -14.23 13.61
C LEU A 46 -13.00 -15.44 12.97
N VAL A 47 -14.18 -15.24 12.42
CA VAL A 47 -14.83 -16.20 11.56
C VAL A 47 -15.39 -15.48 10.34
N THR A 48 -15.21 -16.05 9.15
CA THR A 48 -15.93 -15.63 7.96
C THR A 48 -16.58 -16.84 7.30
N HIS A 49 -17.77 -16.68 6.72
CA HIS A 49 -18.48 -17.74 6.03
C HIS A 49 -19.17 -17.19 4.80
N GLY A 50 -19.04 -17.92 3.67
CA GLY A 50 -19.56 -17.61 2.36
C GLY A 50 -18.50 -17.10 1.39
N ASP A 51 -18.82 -17.19 0.10
CA ASP A 51 -18.00 -16.67 -1.00
C ASP A 51 -18.86 -15.76 -1.91
N PRO A 52 -18.71 -14.43 -1.85
CA PRO A 52 -19.50 -13.53 -2.66
C PRO A 52 -19.17 -13.57 -4.16
N ASN A 53 -18.13 -14.29 -4.57
CA ASN A 53 -17.65 -14.37 -5.95
C ASN A 53 -17.88 -15.73 -6.61
N SER A 54 -18.40 -16.71 -5.87
CA SER A 54 -18.67 -18.05 -6.38
C SER A 54 -19.87 -18.68 -5.67
N ASP A 55 -20.42 -19.79 -6.23
CA ASP A 55 -21.48 -20.58 -5.62
C ASP A 55 -20.96 -21.68 -4.67
N TYR A 56 -19.68 -21.64 -4.34
CA TYR A 56 -19.03 -22.58 -3.44
C TYR A 56 -18.98 -22.08 -2.00
N ASP A 57 -18.99 -23.00 -1.05
CA ASP A 57 -18.86 -22.65 0.36
C ASP A 57 -17.39 -22.33 0.71
N ASN A 58 -17.22 -21.34 1.56
CA ASN A 58 -15.93 -20.99 2.14
C ASN A 58 -16.09 -20.64 3.62
N LEU A 59 -15.27 -21.24 4.45
CA LEU A 59 -15.18 -20.97 5.88
C LEU A 59 -13.74 -20.58 6.24
N LEU A 60 -13.58 -19.44 6.91
CA LEU A 60 -12.30 -19.06 7.52
C LEU A 60 -12.48 -18.95 9.02
N LEU A 61 -11.57 -19.58 9.75
CA LEU A 61 -11.43 -19.45 11.21
C LEU A 61 -10.05 -18.89 11.53
N GLY A 62 -9.98 -17.95 12.47
CA GLY A 62 -8.73 -17.32 12.85
C GLY A 62 -8.66 -16.91 14.29
N THR A 63 -7.45 -16.83 14.81
CA THR A 63 -7.12 -16.26 16.10
C THR A 63 -5.87 -15.40 16.00
N ASP A 64 -5.80 -14.37 16.85
CA ASP A 64 -4.65 -13.47 16.92
C ASP A 64 -4.34 -13.10 18.38
N PHE A 65 -3.09 -12.79 18.62
CA PHE A 65 -2.56 -12.37 19.90
C PHE A 65 -1.61 -11.21 19.71
N GLN A 66 -1.80 -10.15 20.48
CA GLN A 66 -0.90 -9.02 20.57
C GLN A 66 -0.47 -8.85 22.02
N TYR A 67 0.81 -8.97 22.27
CA TYR A 67 1.41 -8.60 23.54
C TYR A 67 2.09 -7.25 23.42
N LEU A 68 1.72 -6.33 24.29
CA LEU A 68 2.29 -4.99 24.36
C LEU A 68 2.73 -4.70 25.80
N THR A 69 3.97 -4.24 25.93
CA THR A 69 4.49 -3.75 27.22
C THR A 69 5.45 -2.59 27.03
N ASN A 70 5.43 -1.64 27.96
CA ASN A 70 6.37 -0.52 28.04
C ASN A 70 7.44 -0.75 29.14
N LYS A 71 7.54 -1.97 29.65
CA LYS A 71 8.43 -2.33 30.78
C LYS A 71 9.52 -3.32 30.38
N PHE A 72 9.74 -3.54 29.09
CA PHE A 72 10.79 -4.43 28.60
C PHE A 72 12.14 -3.74 28.74
N LEU A 73 13.16 -4.42 29.24
CA LEU A 73 14.53 -3.93 29.42
C LEU A 73 14.60 -2.39 29.57
N ASN A 74 14.89 -1.85 30.73
CA ASN A 74 14.98 -0.41 30.99
C ASN A 74 13.81 0.46 30.45
N ASN A 75 12.58 -0.08 30.46
CA ASN A 75 11.36 0.57 30.00
C ASN A 75 11.25 0.82 28.49
N TYR A 76 11.85 -0.01 27.67
CA TYR A 76 11.53 -0.03 26.25
C TYR A 76 10.12 -0.58 25.99
N ARG A 77 9.50 -0.09 24.93
CA ARG A 77 8.29 -0.70 24.39
C ARG A 77 8.65 -1.98 23.65
N LEU A 78 7.94 -3.08 23.94
CA LEU A 78 8.00 -4.32 23.20
C LEU A 78 6.61 -4.67 22.70
N GLU A 79 6.51 -5.02 21.44
CA GLU A 79 5.30 -5.51 20.83
C GLU A 79 5.58 -6.89 20.19
N VAL A 80 4.75 -7.88 20.52
CA VAL A 80 4.82 -9.22 19.92
C VAL A 80 3.45 -9.52 19.34
N ASN A 81 3.38 -9.78 18.04
CA ASN A 81 2.17 -10.16 17.34
C ASN A 81 2.29 -11.61 16.89
N ALA A 82 1.21 -12.37 17.01
CA ALA A 82 1.09 -13.72 16.47
C ALA A 82 -0.34 -13.94 15.97
N PHE A 83 -0.49 -14.69 14.90
CA PHE A 83 -1.79 -15.07 14.39
C PHE A 83 -1.76 -16.43 13.72
N ALA A 84 -2.91 -17.07 13.70
CA ALA A 84 -3.14 -18.28 12.92
C ALA A 84 -4.57 -18.22 12.38
N VAL A 85 -4.73 -18.44 11.09
CA VAL A 85 -6.01 -18.56 10.41
C VAL A 85 -5.98 -19.80 9.52
N ALA A 86 -7.12 -20.37 9.22
CA ALA A 86 -7.24 -21.44 8.25
C ALA A 86 -8.53 -21.28 7.45
N THR A 87 -8.47 -21.61 6.18
CA THR A 87 -9.65 -21.70 5.32
C THR A 87 -9.97 -23.15 4.99
N GLU A 88 -11.25 -23.41 4.80
CA GLU A 88 -11.79 -24.60 4.16
C GLU A 88 -12.70 -24.13 3.02
N SER A 89 -12.51 -24.65 1.82
CA SER A 89 -13.23 -24.21 0.61
C SER A 89 -13.62 -25.41 -0.22
N ASP A 90 -14.88 -25.44 -0.66
CA ASP A 90 -15.39 -26.46 -1.57
C ASP A 90 -15.14 -26.11 -3.05
N HIS A 91 -14.44 -24.99 -3.31
CA HIS A 91 -14.14 -24.56 -4.67
C HIS A 91 -13.16 -25.54 -5.35
N PRO A 92 -13.45 -26.02 -6.58
CA PRO A 92 -12.71 -27.10 -7.23
C PRO A 92 -11.24 -26.78 -7.55
N ASP A 93 -10.87 -25.51 -7.56
CA ASP A 93 -9.48 -25.10 -7.78
C ASP A 93 -8.60 -25.26 -6.51
N PHE A 94 -9.19 -25.59 -5.37
CA PHE A 94 -8.50 -25.83 -4.11
C PHE A 94 -8.67 -27.29 -3.68
N GLN A 95 -7.68 -27.79 -2.95
CA GLN A 95 -7.76 -29.15 -2.40
C GLN A 95 -8.64 -29.16 -1.14
N ASP A 96 -9.37 -30.26 -0.95
CA ASP A 96 -10.15 -30.47 0.27
C ASP A 96 -9.26 -30.42 1.52
N GLY A 97 -9.74 -29.77 2.56
CA GLY A 97 -9.11 -29.71 3.87
C GLY A 97 -8.74 -28.29 4.29
N LEU A 98 -8.14 -28.22 5.48
CA LEU A 98 -7.74 -26.93 6.06
C LEU A 98 -6.46 -26.43 5.43
N ALA A 99 -6.50 -25.19 4.92
CA ALA A 99 -5.35 -24.47 4.40
C ALA A 99 -4.91 -23.39 5.41
N PRO A 100 -3.82 -23.62 6.16
CA PRO A 100 -3.41 -22.74 7.24
C PRO A 100 -2.56 -21.57 6.76
N VAL A 101 -2.73 -20.44 7.44
CA VAL A 101 -1.80 -19.30 7.43
C VAL A 101 -1.46 -18.97 8.86
N PHE A 102 -0.20 -18.83 9.18
CA PHE A 102 0.24 -18.38 10.49
C PHE A 102 1.48 -17.50 10.38
N GLY A 103 1.65 -16.66 11.35
CA GLY A 103 2.79 -15.75 11.38
C GLY A 103 2.90 -15.00 12.69
N GLY A 104 3.95 -14.20 12.77
CA GLY A 104 4.17 -13.34 13.91
C GLY A 104 5.32 -12.38 13.68
N SER A 105 5.37 -11.37 14.54
CA SER A 105 6.44 -10.37 14.55
C SER A 105 6.80 -9.95 15.96
N VAL A 106 8.04 -9.51 16.10
CA VAL A 106 8.55 -8.84 17.29
C VAL A 106 9.02 -7.46 16.88
N VAL A 107 8.50 -6.43 17.55
CA VAL A 107 8.83 -5.02 17.29
C VAL A 107 9.34 -4.38 18.57
N LEU A 108 10.49 -3.73 18.47
CA LEU A 108 11.12 -2.98 19.54
C LEU A 108 11.38 -1.54 19.06
N PRO A 109 10.37 -0.65 19.13
CA PRO A 109 10.50 0.75 18.74
C PRO A 109 11.12 1.54 19.89
N ALA A 110 12.23 2.24 19.62
CA ALA A 110 12.86 3.13 20.57
C ALA A 110 13.25 4.46 19.92
N ASP A 111 13.61 5.45 20.71
CA ASP A 111 13.95 6.78 20.20
C ASP A 111 15.18 6.75 19.30
N GLU A 112 16.21 6.00 19.68
CA GLU A 112 17.48 5.91 18.95
C GLU A 112 17.55 4.74 17.96
N PHE A 113 16.70 3.73 18.12
CA PHE A 113 16.70 2.56 17.23
C PHE A 113 15.30 1.96 17.08
N ASP A 114 15.07 1.30 15.97
CA ASP A 114 13.90 0.46 15.72
C ASP A 114 14.38 -0.93 15.29
N ILE A 115 13.74 -1.98 15.80
CA ILE A 115 13.97 -3.35 15.38
C ILE A 115 12.63 -4.02 15.15
N GLU A 116 12.47 -4.65 14.00
CA GLU A 116 11.33 -5.48 13.67
C GLU A 116 11.83 -6.75 12.98
N VAL A 117 11.34 -7.89 13.41
CA VAL A 117 11.53 -9.17 12.73
C VAL A 117 10.22 -9.92 12.70
N GLY A 118 9.95 -10.56 11.59
CA GLY A 118 8.71 -11.31 11.43
C GLY A 118 8.81 -12.43 10.40
N LEU A 119 7.86 -13.33 10.50
CA LEU A 119 7.69 -14.42 9.57
C LEU A 119 6.21 -14.68 9.32
N MET A 120 5.90 -15.23 8.16
CA MET A 120 4.56 -15.66 7.77
C MET A 120 4.66 -16.89 6.88
N HIS A 121 3.79 -17.85 7.12
CA HIS A 121 3.58 -19.02 6.28
C HIS A 121 2.18 -18.95 5.69
N VAL A 122 2.05 -19.15 4.40
CA VAL A 122 0.77 -19.18 3.68
C VAL A 122 0.72 -20.49 2.89
N ASP A 123 -0.30 -21.30 3.17
CA ASP A 123 -0.53 -22.56 2.45
C ASP A 123 -0.91 -22.33 0.98
N ASP A 124 -0.59 -23.29 0.11
CA ASP A 124 -0.92 -23.25 -1.32
C ASP A 124 -2.41 -23.10 -1.59
N ASN A 125 -3.24 -23.77 -0.78
CA ASN A 125 -4.67 -23.84 -0.93
C ASN A 125 -5.44 -22.79 -0.11
N PHE A 126 -4.74 -21.82 0.47
CA PHE A 126 -5.37 -20.77 1.25
C PHE A 126 -6.25 -19.87 0.37
N ASN A 127 -7.56 -19.91 0.59
CA ASN A 127 -8.57 -19.14 -0.13
C ASN A 127 -9.36 -18.24 0.83
N PRO A 128 -8.97 -16.99 1.07
CA PRO A 128 -9.76 -16.05 1.87
C PRO A 128 -10.84 -15.39 1.00
N ALA A 129 -11.96 -16.08 0.73
CA ALA A 129 -12.99 -15.65 -0.21
C ALA A 129 -13.56 -14.23 0.04
N MET A 130 -13.55 -13.76 1.29
CA MET A 130 -13.91 -12.39 1.68
C MET A 130 -12.69 -11.53 2.06
N GLY A 131 -11.50 -11.92 1.64
CA GLY A 131 -10.24 -11.25 1.92
C GLY A 131 -9.35 -11.18 0.69
N PHE A 132 -8.05 -11.04 0.92
CA PHE A 132 -7.04 -11.04 -0.13
C PHE A 132 -5.73 -11.60 0.38
N ALA A 133 -5.16 -12.53 -0.36
CA ALA A 133 -3.81 -13.04 -0.19
C ALA A 133 -3.00 -12.76 -1.46
N PRO A 134 -1.98 -11.90 -1.43
CA PRO A 134 -1.23 -11.53 -2.63
C PRO A 134 -0.42 -12.69 -3.22
N ARG A 135 -0.02 -13.63 -2.37
CA ARG A 135 0.67 -14.87 -2.75
C ARG A 135 0.26 -15.99 -1.80
N THR A 136 0.00 -17.16 -2.34
CA THR A 136 -0.16 -18.44 -1.62
C THR A 136 1.04 -19.34 -1.87
N GLY A 137 1.19 -20.41 -1.09
CA GLY A 137 2.31 -21.34 -1.24
C GLY A 137 3.66 -20.74 -0.84
N VAL A 138 3.69 -19.83 0.12
CA VAL A 138 4.92 -19.08 0.43
C VAL A 138 5.24 -19.03 1.92
N ARG A 139 6.53 -18.87 2.19
CA ARG A 139 7.05 -18.39 3.47
C ARG A 139 7.71 -17.05 3.26
N ARG A 140 7.29 -16.07 4.03
CA ARG A 140 7.82 -14.71 4.02
C ARG A 140 8.59 -14.47 5.31
N TYR A 141 9.82 -14.03 5.20
CA TYR A 141 10.66 -13.56 6.29
C TYR A 141 10.96 -12.09 6.06
N TYR A 142 10.81 -11.27 7.08
CA TYR A 142 11.13 -9.86 6.96
C TYR A 142 11.78 -9.32 8.21
N THR A 143 12.61 -8.33 8.01
CA THR A 143 13.27 -7.62 9.09
C THR A 143 13.44 -6.15 8.73
N ARG A 144 13.34 -5.30 9.72
CA ARG A 144 13.69 -3.89 9.62
C ARG A 144 14.44 -3.49 10.88
N TRP A 145 15.50 -2.77 10.73
CA TRP A 145 16.17 -2.13 11.84
C TRP A 145 16.74 -0.79 11.39
N ALA A 146 16.72 0.17 12.32
CA ALA A 146 17.23 1.50 12.11
C ALA A 146 18.00 1.95 13.35
N TYR A 147 19.07 2.71 13.12
CA TYR A 147 19.75 3.48 14.12
C TYR A 147 19.65 4.96 13.75
N LYS A 148 19.09 5.78 14.64
CA LYS A 148 18.64 7.14 14.35
C LYS A 148 19.04 8.14 15.44
N PRO A 149 20.36 8.30 15.71
CA PRO A 149 20.85 9.18 16.75
C PRO A 149 20.52 10.64 16.48
N LEU A 150 20.20 11.38 17.53
CA LEU A 150 20.13 12.84 17.51
C LEU A 150 21.56 13.40 17.52
N ILE A 151 21.81 14.48 16.77
CA ILE A 151 23.13 15.08 16.62
C ILE A 151 23.18 16.42 17.37
N GLU A 152 23.45 16.39 18.66
CA GLU A 152 23.52 17.60 19.49
C GLU A 152 24.76 18.49 19.21
N SER A 153 25.79 17.93 18.54
CA SER A 153 27.05 18.64 18.30
C SER A 153 27.02 19.60 17.12
N LYS A 154 25.95 19.68 16.36
CA LYS A 154 25.81 20.49 15.14
C LYS A 154 24.47 21.20 15.08
N ASP A 155 24.48 22.53 15.06
CA ASP A 155 23.26 23.35 15.03
C ASP A 155 22.43 23.24 13.73
N TRP A 156 22.99 22.67 12.69
CA TRP A 156 22.34 22.54 11.37
C TRP A 156 21.82 21.13 11.08
N LEU A 157 22.36 20.11 11.77
CA LEU A 157 22.01 18.69 11.58
C LEU A 157 21.30 18.18 12.82
N ARG A 158 20.05 17.79 12.65
CA ARG A 158 19.21 17.32 13.75
C ARG A 158 19.40 15.84 14.03
N GLN A 159 19.36 15.02 12.98
CA GLN A 159 19.38 13.57 13.12
C GLN A 159 19.99 12.90 11.90
N VAL A 160 20.61 11.78 12.11
CA VAL A 160 21.06 10.87 11.05
C VAL A 160 20.33 9.54 11.21
N TYR A 161 19.92 8.94 10.08
CA TYR A 161 19.33 7.61 10.07
C TYR A 161 20.22 6.68 9.27
N TYR A 162 20.41 5.50 9.82
CA TYR A 162 20.99 4.34 9.16
C TYR A 162 19.97 3.23 9.26
N SER A 163 19.57 2.62 8.16
CA SER A 163 18.58 1.54 8.22
C SER A 163 18.89 0.40 7.25
N TYR A 164 18.31 -0.72 7.58
CA TYR A 164 18.22 -1.89 6.73
C TYR A 164 16.80 -2.44 6.78
N GLU A 165 16.23 -2.71 5.62
CA GLU A 165 14.98 -3.43 5.46
C GLU A 165 15.22 -4.64 4.57
N GLY A 166 14.83 -5.82 5.04
CA GLY A 166 14.99 -7.07 4.29
C GLY A 166 13.70 -7.84 4.23
N GLU A 167 13.38 -8.33 3.05
CA GLU A 167 12.30 -9.28 2.79
C GLU A 167 12.85 -10.46 2.00
N TYR A 168 12.48 -11.67 2.38
CA TYR A 168 12.88 -12.91 1.72
C TYR A 168 11.67 -13.83 1.63
N ILE A 169 11.27 -14.18 0.43
CA ILE A 169 10.10 -15.00 0.14
C ILE A 169 10.55 -16.28 -0.53
N THR A 170 10.16 -17.41 0.04
CA THR A 170 10.39 -18.75 -0.53
C THR A 170 9.07 -19.44 -0.83
N ASP A 171 9.12 -20.45 -1.67
CA ASP A 171 8.07 -21.46 -1.73
C ASP A 171 8.06 -22.34 -0.46
N LEU A 172 7.11 -23.28 -0.36
CA LEU A 172 7.01 -24.22 0.76
C LEU A 172 8.14 -25.25 0.81
N SER A 173 8.90 -25.39 -0.29
CA SER A 173 10.11 -26.22 -0.38
C SER A 173 11.38 -25.47 0.00
N ASN A 174 11.27 -24.20 0.45
CA ASN A 174 12.35 -23.27 0.77
C ASN A 174 13.21 -22.82 -0.43
N GLN A 175 12.66 -22.90 -1.65
CA GLN A 175 13.31 -22.32 -2.83
C GLN A 175 12.97 -20.82 -2.88
N LEU A 176 13.96 -19.99 -3.18
CA LEU A 176 13.77 -18.54 -3.32
C LEU A 176 12.73 -18.25 -4.42
N GLN A 177 11.79 -17.39 -4.12
CA GLN A 177 10.87 -16.80 -5.09
C GLN A 177 11.18 -15.32 -5.33
N SER A 178 11.39 -14.57 -4.27
CA SER A 178 11.84 -13.17 -4.39
C SER A 178 12.52 -12.71 -3.12
N SER A 179 13.43 -11.73 -3.25
CA SER A 179 13.98 -11.01 -2.11
C SER A 179 14.15 -9.53 -2.43
N LYS A 180 14.09 -8.73 -1.37
CA LYS A 180 14.39 -7.30 -1.43
C LYS A 180 15.17 -6.88 -0.19
N HIS A 181 16.32 -6.25 -0.39
CA HIS A 181 17.17 -5.71 0.66
C HIS A 181 17.40 -4.23 0.38
N LEU A 182 16.94 -3.37 1.26
CA LEU A 182 17.13 -1.92 1.19
C LEU A 182 18.06 -1.50 2.32
N ILE A 183 19.18 -0.92 1.95
CA ILE A 183 20.17 -0.38 2.88
C ILE A 183 20.14 1.14 2.73
N THR A 184 19.93 1.86 3.84
CA THR A 184 20.05 3.32 3.90
C THR A 184 21.35 3.67 4.60
N PRO A 185 22.46 3.82 3.88
CA PRO A 185 23.74 4.18 4.47
C PRO A 185 23.76 5.62 4.98
N LEU A 186 22.86 6.47 4.52
CA LEU A 186 22.78 7.84 4.94
C LEU A 186 21.40 8.44 4.68
N HIS A 187 20.75 8.91 5.75
CA HIS A 187 19.60 9.80 5.67
C HIS A 187 19.80 10.92 6.67
N LEU A 188 19.92 12.13 6.18
CA LEU A 188 20.17 13.34 6.97
C LEU A 188 18.87 14.12 7.14
N LEU A 189 18.52 14.42 8.38
CA LEU A 189 17.45 15.34 8.73
C LEU A 189 18.10 16.62 9.29
N PHE A 190 17.93 17.73 8.58
CA PHE A 190 18.44 19.03 8.98
C PHE A 190 17.51 19.75 9.96
N GLU A 191 18.04 20.69 10.75
CA GLU A 191 17.22 21.53 11.65
C GLU A 191 16.21 22.41 10.88
N SER A 192 16.50 22.74 9.63
CA SER A 192 15.53 23.38 8.72
C SER A 192 14.30 22.50 8.42
N GLY A 193 14.42 21.19 8.63
CA GLY A 193 13.45 20.16 8.23
C GLY A 193 13.65 19.65 6.80
N ASP A 194 14.72 20.09 6.12
CA ASP A 194 15.14 19.51 4.84
C ASP A 194 15.75 18.12 5.08
N GLN A 195 15.73 17.26 4.04
CA GLN A 195 16.25 15.91 4.13
C GLN A 195 17.05 15.55 2.89
N ILE A 196 18.06 14.71 3.08
CA ILE A 196 18.82 14.07 2.00
C ILE A 196 18.89 12.58 2.32
N LEU A 197 18.60 11.73 1.34
CA LEU A 197 18.53 10.29 1.45
C LEU A 197 19.43 9.63 0.41
N LEU A 198 20.18 8.63 0.85
CA LEU A 198 20.90 7.71 -0.03
C LEU A 198 20.50 6.28 0.34
N GLU A 199 20.10 5.48 -0.66
CA GLU A 199 19.77 4.09 -0.46
C GLU A 199 20.39 3.20 -1.54
N ILE A 200 20.60 1.95 -1.18
CA ILE A 200 21.00 0.87 -2.07
C ILE A 200 19.96 -0.23 -1.95
N GLU A 201 19.31 -0.54 -3.04
CA GLU A 201 18.37 -1.65 -3.14
C GLU A 201 19.05 -2.83 -3.85
N ASN A 202 19.01 -4.01 -3.24
CA ASN A 202 19.35 -5.26 -3.90
C ASN A 202 18.09 -6.14 -3.90
N SER A 203 17.70 -6.59 -5.09
CA SER A 203 16.49 -7.39 -5.29
C SER A 203 16.81 -8.65 -6.08
N ALA A 204 16.03 -9.70 -5.83
CA ALA A 204 16.02 -10.90 -6.65
C ALA A 204 14.58 -11.34 -6.91
N ASP A 205 14.34 -11.92 -8.07
CA ASP A 205 13.03 -12.46 -8.46
C ASP A 205 13.22 -13.73 -9.32
N VAL A 206 12.37 -14.72 -9.05
CA VAL A 206 12.37 -16.01 -9.75
C VAL A 206 10.96 -16.27 -10.29
N PRO A 207 10.57 -15.63 -11.41
CA PRO A 207 9.25 -15.81 -11.99
C PRO A 207 9.04 -17.25 -12.43
N GLY A 208 7.94 -17.86 -11.97
CA GLY A 208 7.55 -19.22 -12.34
C GLY A 208 6.97 -19.35 -13.75
N ASN A 209 6.57 -18.24 -14.37
CA ASN A 209 6.05 -18.15 -15.72
C ASN A 209 6.55 -16.86 -16.38
N ASP A 210 6.60 -16.84 -17.72
CA ASP A 210 6.79 -15.60 -18.45
C ASP A 210 5.66 -14.62 -18.11
N PHE A 211 5.99 -13.39 -17.79
CA PHE A 211 4.98 -12.38 -17.49
C PHE A 211 5.22 -11.08 -18.26
N ARG A 212 4.12 -10.44 -18.63
CA ARG A 212 4.17 -9.18 -19.33
C ARG A 212 4.42 -8.04 -18.34
N ILE A 213 5.56 -7.34 -18.51
CA ILE A 213 5.94 -6.22 -17.67
C ILE A 213 5.44 -4.87 -18.23
N TYR A 214 5.26 -4.78 -19.55
CA TYR A 214 4.82 -3.58 -20.21
C TYR A 214 3.90 -3.88 -21.39
N ASN A 215 2.85 -3.06 -21.51
CA ASN A 215 1.96 -2.98 -22.67
C ASN A 215 1.32 -1.60 -22.71
N ALA A 216 1.62 -0.78 -23.70
CA ALA A 216 0.98 0.50 -23.94
C ALA A 216 -0.30 0.36 -24.76
N ALA A 217 -1.25 1.26 -24.56
CA ALA A 217 -2.46 1.34 -25.37
C ALA A 217 -2.10 1.61 -26.84
N GLY A 218 -2.46 0.66 -27.72
CA GLY A 218 -2.20 0.78 -29.17
C GLY A 218 -0.77 0.46 -29.62
N ASP A 219 0.10 0.02 -28.72
CA ASP A 219 1.42 -0.52 -29.03
C ASP A 219 1.33 -2.04 -29.22
N GLU A 220 1.90 -2.56 -30.32
CA GLU A 220 1.98 -4.02 -30.59
C GLU A 220 3.17 -4.66 -29.85
N ASN A 221 4.00 -3.88 -29.16
CA ASN A 221 5.22 -4.32 -28.52
C ASN A 221 5.00 -4.62 -27.03
N ASP A 222 4.41 -5.75 -26.73
CA ASP A 222 4.42 -6.30 -25.38
C ASP A 222 5.85 -6.67 -24.98
N VAL A 223 6.29 -6.24 -23.79
CA VAL A 223 7.58 -6.61 -23.23
C VAL A 223 7.36 -7.66 -22.14
N PHE A 224 8.02 -8.81 -22.27
CA PHE A 224 7.93 -9.93 -21.34
C PHE A 224 9.23 -10.16 -20.61
N ILE A 225 9.14 -10.52 -19.34
CA ILE A 225 10.23 -11.09 -18.55
C ILE A 225 10.08 -12.62 -18.63
N PRO A 226 11.06 -13.34 -19.21
CA PRO A 226 11.04 -14.80 -19.25
C PRO A 226 11.19 -15.44 -17.86
N VAL A 227 10.86 -16.71 -17.75
CA VAL A 227 11.26 -17.54 -16.61
C VAL A 227 12.79 -17.52 -16.47
N GLY A 228 13.27 -17.29 -15.25
CA GLY A 228 14.71 -17.21 -14.96
C GLY A 228 14.97 -16.81 -13.50
N ASP A 229 16.25 -16.85 -13.14
CA ASP A 229 16.74 -16.37 -11.84
C ASP A 229 17.38 -14.99 -12.07
N TYR A 230 16.75 -13.97 -11.54
CA TYR A 230 17.20 -12.59 -11.70
C TYR A 230 17.67 -11.99 -10.37
N SER A 231 18.72 -11.19 -10.42
CA SER A 231 19.15 -10.36 -9.30
C SER A 231 19.74 -9.05 -9.79
N TRP A 232 19.42 -7.96 -9.11
CA TRP A 232 19.87 -6.64 -9.53
C TRP A 232 20.11 -5.71 -8.34
N THR A 233 20.89 -4.65 -8.60
CA THR A 233 21.18 -3.61 -7.59
C THR A 233 20.91 -2.23 -8.17
N ARG A 234 20.26 -1.38 -7.37
CA ARG A 234 19.93 0.01 -7.72
C ARG A 234 20.40 0.97 -6.63
N GLY A 235 20.88 2.13 -7.04
CA GLY A 235 21.13 3.28 -6.18
C GLY A 235 19.91 4.20 -6.17
N ILE A 236 19.61 4.79 -5.02
CA ILE A 236 18.51 5.76 -4.85
C ILE A 236 19.05 6.99 -4.16
N PHE A 237 18.78 8.17 -4.70
CA PHE A 237 19.04 9.46 -4.11
C PHE A 237 17.73 10.20 -3.91
N GLY A 238 17.48 10.69 -2.68
CA GLY A 238 16.31 11.48 -2.35
C GLY A 238 16.69 12.83 -1.76
N PHE A 239 15.92 13.85 -2.12
CA PHE A 239 16.00 15.18 -1.54
C PHE A 239 14.60 15.72 -1.28
N GLN A 240 14.38 16.25 -0.08
CA GLN A 240 13.10 16.85 0.28
C GLN A 240 13.31 18.15 1.07
N THR A 241 12.59 19.19 0.69
CA THR A 241 12.53 20.43 1.49
C THR A 241 11.52 20.30 2.61
N SER A 242 11.69 21.09 3.66
CA SER A 242 10.80 21.09 4.83
C SER A 242 9.34 21.33 4.46
N SER A 243 8.44 20.49 4.98
CA SER A 243 6.98 20.64 4.86
C SER A 243 6.41 21.89 5.57
N ARG A 244 7.23 22.62 6.32
CA ARG A 244 6.84 23.92 6.94
C ARG A 244 6.89 25.08 5.95
N ARG A 245 7.51 24.88 4.77
CA ARG A 245 7.60 25.92 3.73
C ARG A 245 6.31 26.02 2.94
N LYS A 246 6.02 27.22 2.47
CA LYS A 246 4.89 27.43 1.53
C LYS A 246 5.13 26.80 0.17
N LEU A 247 6.39 26.72 -0.25
CA LEU A 247 6.85 26.02 -1.44
C LEU A 247 7.71 24.85 -0.98
N GLN A 248 7.29 23.65 -1.30
CA GLN A 248 7.95 22.40 -0.94
C GLN A 248 8.34 21.67 -2.22
N PHE A 249 9.48 21.03 -2.20
CA PHE A 249 9.99 20.25 -3.32
C PHE A 249 10.53 18.93 -2.80
N GLN A 250 10.15 17.85 -3.46
CA GLN A 250 10.71 16.52 -3.28
C GLN A 250 11.21 16.01 -4.63
N HIS A 251 12.33 15.30 -4.61
CA HIS A 251 12.90 14.67 -5.77
C HIS A 251 13.56 13.36 -5.36
N ASP A 252 13.20 12.28 -6.04
CA ASP A 252 13.76 10.96 -5.85
C ASP A 252 14.25 10.46 -7.21
N TYR A 253 15.50 10.05 -7.28
CA TYR A 253 16.14 9.51 -8.46
C TYR A 253 16.71 8.13 -8.15
N SER A 254 16.29 7.12 -8.90
CA SER A 254 16.85 5.78 -8.79
C SER A 254 17.43 5.31 -10.12
N PHE A 255 18.52 4.55 -10.05
CA PHE A 255 19.24 4.04 -11.22
C PHE A 255 19.94 2.72 -10.90
N GLY A 256 20.12 1.89 -11.88
CA GLY A 256 20.85 0.63 -11.77
C GLY A 256 20.28 -0.47 -12.63
N ASP A 257 20.65 -1.70 -12.28
CA ASP A 257 20.21 -2.89 -13.00
C ASP A 257 18.71 -3.16 -12.74
N PHE A 258 18.05 -3.86 -13.63
CA PHE A 258 16.66 -4.28 -13.51
C PHE A 258 16.42 -5.53 -14.37
N TYR A 259 16.13 -6.68 -13.73
CA TYR A 259 16.16 -8.00 -14.36
C TYR A 259 17.49 -8.22 -15.09
N ASP A 260 17.46 -8.38 -16.41
CA ASP A 260 18.62 -8.56 -17.31
C ASP A 260 19.00 -7.30 -18.09
N GLY A 261 18.45 -6.15 -17.71
CA GLY A 261 18.72 -4.83 -18.28
C GLY A 261 18.92 -3.75 -17.25
N THR A 262 18.46 -2.53 -17.55
CA THR A 262 18.61 -1.36 -16.67
C THR A 262 17.31 -0.59 -16.50
N ARG A 263 17.20 0.14 -15.38
CA ARG A 263 16.09 1.06 -15.11
C ARG A 263 16.59 2.32 -14.47
N THR A 264 16.10 3.44 -14.98
CA THR A 264 16.18 4.74 -14.29
C THR A 264 14.77 5.23 -13.98
N GLU A 265 14.63 5.88 -12.83
CA GLU A 265 13.35 6.46 -12.41
C GLU A 265 13.62 7.82 -11.76
N ASP A 266 12.90 8.81 -12.24
CA ASP A 266 12.90 10.20 -11.77
C ASP A 266 11.50 10.53 -11.28
N THR A 267 11.37 10.91 -10.01
CA THR A 267 10.10 11.36 -9.45
C THR A 267 10.29 12.72 -8.79
N SER A 268 9.52 13.70 -9.21
CA SER A 268 9.58 15.07 -8.70
C SER A 268 8.19 15.53 -8.27
N GLU A 269 8.11 16.18 -7.12
CA GLU A 269 6.90 16.78 -6.59
C GLU A 269 7.16 18.22 -6.16
N LEU A 270 6.30 19.13 -6.59
CA LEU A 270 6.30 20.53 -6.19
C LEU A 270 4.96 20.89 -5.57
N THR A 271 4.96 21.15 -4.25
CA THR A 271 3.77 21.55 -3.50
C THR A 271 3.83 23.03 -3.14
N TYR A 272 2.77 23.77 -3.42
CA TYR A 272 2.63 25.19 -3.10
C TYR A 272 1.42 25.46 -2.21
N LEU A 273 1.67 25.84 -0.97
CA LEU A 273 0.67 26.12 0.07
C LEU A 273 0.79 27.57 0.58
N PRO A 274 0.38 28.58 -0.22
CA PRO A 274 0.53 29.97 0.16
C PRO A 274 -0.35 30.37 1.33
N SER A 275 -1.51 29.71 1.50
CA SER A 275 -2.49 30.00 2.53
C SER A 275 -3.34 28.78 2.87
N LYS A 276 -4.15 28.85 3.94
CA LYS A 276 -5.15 27.84 4.28
C LYS A 276 -6.28 27.68 3.23
N HIS A 277 -6.40 28.64 2.31
CA HIS A 277 -7.47 28.68 1.31
C HIS A 277 -7.09 28.10 -0.03
N PHE A 278 -5.78 27.93 -0.30
CA PHE A 278 -5.29 27.43 -1.56
C PHE A 278 -4.08 26.52 -1.37
N GLY A 279 -4.11 25.39 -2.04
CA GLY A 279 -2.99 24.47 -2.20
C GLY A 279 -2.93 23.96 -3.62
N ALA A 280 -1.73 23.81 -4.15
CA ALA A 280 -1.49 23.17 -5.44
C ALA A 280 -0.27 22.25 -5.34
N GLU A 281 -0.32 21.11 -6.04
CA GLU A 281 0.74 20.14 -6.13
C GLU A 281 0.88 19.68 -7.57
N ILE A 282 2.10 19.64 -8.06
CA ILE A 282 2.46 19.10 -9.36
C ILE A 282 3.39 17.93 -9.08
N SER A 283 3.06 16.75 -9.58
CA SER A 283 3.97 15.60 -9.56
C SER A 283 4.25 15.12 -10.98
N TYR A 284 5.48 14.68 -11.18
CA TYR A 284 5.95 14.06 -12.41
C TYR A 284 6.81 12.87 -12.09
N SER A 285 6.54 11.73 -12.71
CA SER A 285 7.36 10.53 -12.66
C SER A 285 7.69 10.08 -14.07
N ASN A 286 8.95 9.71 -14.28
CA ASN A 286 9.45 9.14 -15.52
C ASN A 286 10.27 7.90 -15.20
N GLN A 287 9.94 6.79 -15.86
CA GLN A 287 10.70 5.54 -15.76
C GLN A 287 11.15 5.14 -17.14
N ASP A 288 12.47 5.04 -17.32
CA ASP A 288 13.09 4.51 -18.53
C ASP A 288 13.62 3.10 -18.22
N VAL A 289 13.18 2.12 -18.99
CA VAL A 289 13.53 0.71 -18.84
C VAL A 289 14.10 0.21 -20.16
N GLU A 290 15.31 -0.36 -20.09
CA GLU A 290 16.01 -0.97 -21.23
C GLU A 290 16.20 -2.46 -20.91
N LEU A 291 15.55 -3.34 -21.66
CA LEU A 291 15.61 -4.79 -21.50
C LEU A 291 15.95 -5.47 -22.85
N PRO A 292 16.60 -6.64 -22.86
CA PRO A 292 16.79 -7.41 -24.09
C PRO A 292 15.48 -7.74 -24.82
N ALA A 293 14.39 -7.85 -24.08
CA ALA A 293 13.05 -8.11 -24.62
C ALA A 293 12.36 -6.89 -25.23
N GLY A 294 12.87 -5.67 -24.98
CA GLY A 294 12.34 -4.41 -25.48
C GLY A 294 12.46 -3.28 -24.48
N ASP A 295 12.60 -2.07 -24.99
CA ASP A 295 12.71 -0.86 -24.21
C ASP A 295 11.36 -0.19 -24.08
N PHE A 296 11.10 0.45 -22.95
CA PHE A 296 9.88 1.22 -22.74
C PHE A 296 10.08 2.37 -21.75
N ASN A 297 9.19 3.34 -21.87
CA ASN A 297 9.18 4.53 -21.01
C ASN A 297 7.77 4.74 -20.44
N ILE A 298 7.69 4.93 -19.12
CA ILE A 298 6.44 5.22 -18.41
C ILE A 298 6.52 6.63 -17.85
N LYS A 299 5.57 7.49 -18.23
CA LYS A 299 5.44 8.87 -17.75
C LYS A 299 4.09 9.07 -17.09
N LEU A 300 4.13 9.61 -15.90
CA LEU A 300 2.95 10.01 -15.14
C LEU A 300 3.10 11.48 -14.73
N ALA A 301 2.14 12.32 -15.10
CA ALA A 301 2.10 13.71 -14.66
C ALA A 301 0.77 13.98 -13.96
N SER A 302 0.78 14.63 -12.80
CA SER A 302 -0.44 15.04 -12.15
C SER A 302 -0.38 16.48 -11.64
N LEU A 303 -1.55 17.11 -11.60
CA LEU A 303 -1.79 18.41 -11.00
C LEU A 303 -2.97 18.27 -10.05
N THR A 304 -2.74 18.52 -8.77
CA THR A 304 -3.80 18.64 -7.77
C THR A 304 -3.95 20.10 -7.36
N ALA A 305 -5.18 20.60 -7.30
CA ALA A 305 -5.48 21.93 -6.80
C ALA A 305 -6.62 21.86 -5.78
N LEU A 306 -6.40 22.40 -4.59
CA LEU A 306 -7.37 22.47 -3.50
C LEU A 306 -7.71 23.90 -3.19
N ILE A 307 -9.02 24.24 -3.21
CA ILE A 307 -9.55 25.55 -2.84
C ILE A 307 -10.49 25.36 -1.67
N ASN A 308 -10.13 25.92 -0.51
CA ASN A 308 -10.95 25.94 0.69
C ASN A 308 -11.62 27.32 0.83
N PHE A 309 -12.87 27.45 0.37
CA PHE A 309 -13.64 28.68 0.54
C PHE A 309 -13.92 28.96 2.02
N THR A 310 -14.31 27.89 2.74
CA THR A 310 -14.46 27.83 4.20
C THR A 310 -13.99 26.47 4.68
N PRO A 311 -13.84 26.20 6.00
CA PRO A 311 -13.57 24.86 6.51
C PRO A 311 -14.59 23.80 6.06
N ASP A 312 -15.83 24.24 5.82
CA ASP A 312 -16.95 23.36 5.46
C ASP A 312 -17.26 23.35 3.96
N PHE A 313 -16.56 24.16 3.15
CA PHE A 313 -16.80 24.27 1.72
C PHE A 313 -15.47 24.22 0.94
N THR A 314 -15.23 23.10 0.27
CA THR A 314 -13.97 22.80 -0.41
C THR A 314 -14.20 22.39 -1.85
N TRP A 315 -13.27 22.73 -2.72
CA TRP A 315 -13.22 22.31 -4.11
C TRP A 315 -11.84 21.75 -4.44
N SER A 316 -11.79 20.46 -4.76
CA SER A 316 -10.56 19.78 -5.17
C SER A 316 -10.62 19.37 -6.64
N ASN A 317 -9.50 19.53 -7.32
CA ASN A 317 -9.35 19.19 -8.72
C ASN A 317 -8.08 18.37 -8.88
N VAL A 318 -8.17 17.28 -9.64
CA VAL A 318 -7.03 16.44 -10.01
C VAL A 318 -7.05 16.30 -11.53
N VAL A 319 -5.93 16.59 -12.15
CA VAL A 319 -5.68 16.32 -13.58
C VAL A 319 -4.50 15.39 -13.65
N GLN A 320 -4.63 14.26 -14.32
CA GLN A 320 -3.58 13.25 -14.43
C GLN A 320 -3.45 12.79 -15.87
N TYR A 321 -2.22 12.73 -16.36
CA TYR A 321 -1.84 12.17 -17.65
C TYR A 321 -0.93 10.99 -17.47
N ASP A 322 -1.12 9.97 -18.28
CA ASP A 322 -0.31 8.76 -18.33
C ASP A 322 -0.14 8.35 -19.80
N ASN A 323 1.11 8.09 -20.20
CA ASN A 323 1.46 7.74 -21.56
C ASN A 323 1.30 6.24 -21.88
N VAL A 324 1.05 5.40 -20.87
CA VAL A 324 0.84 3.96 -21.11
C VAL A 324 -0.57 3.72 -21.65
N SER A 325 -1.55 4.42 -21.10
CA SER A 325 -2.93 4.41 -21.58
C SER A 325 -3.25 5.57 -22.54
N ASP A 326 -2.28 6.47 -22.83
CA ASP A 326 -2.46 7.71 -23.57
C ASP A 326 -3.66 8.53 -23.08
N SER A 327 -3.88 8.50 -21.77
CA SER A 327 -5.09 9.05 -21.17
C SER A 327 -4.84 10.28 -20.30
N LEU A 328 -5.79 11.22 -20.39
CA LEU A 328 -5.88 12.36 -19.49
C LEU A 328 -7.16 12.24 -18.66
N GLY A 329 -7.02 12.07 -17.37
CA GLY A 329 -8.12 12.05 -16.39
C GLY A 329 -8.30 13.41 -15.74
N VAL A 330 -9.56 13.84 -15.56
CA VAL A 330 -9.92 15.04 -14.79
C VAL A 330 -10.97 14.66 -13.76
N ASN A 331 -10.66 14.84 -12.48
CA ASN A 331 -11.60 14.70 -11.38
C ASN A 331 -11.78 16.06 -10.69
N SER A 332 -13.00 16.55 -10.65
CA SER A 332 -13.36 17.79 -9.97
C SER A 332 -14.43 17.51 -8.93
N ARG A 333 -14.14 17.79 -7.67
CA ARG A 333 -15.02 17.44 -6.55
C ARG A 333 -15.24 18.65 -5.65
N LEU A 334 -16.50 19.01 -5.49
CA LEU A 334 -16.98 20.05 -4.58
C LEU A 334 -17.69 19.39 -3.41
N ILE A 335 -17.29 19.75 -2.20
CA ILE A 335 -17.87 19.25 -0.94
C ILE A 335 -18.34 20.43 -0.11
N TRP A 336 -19.59 20.38 0.31
CA TRP A 336 -20.16 21.37 1.21
C TRP A 336 -20.85 20.69 2.39
N GLU A 337 -20.31 20.89 3.59
CA GLU A 337 -20.95 20.52 4.85
C GLU A 337 -21.82 21.70 5.32
N TYR A 338 -23.07 21.75 4.87
CA TYR A 338 -23.96 22.88 5.16
C TYR A 338 -24.48 22.90 6.60
N ARG A 339 -24.32 21.78 7.33
CA ARG A 339 -24.51 21.64 8.77
C ARG A 339 -23.74 20.41 9.28
N PRO A 340 -23.36 20.34 10.58
CA PRO A 340 -22.64 19.20 11.13
C PRO A 340 -23.30 17.86 10.80
N GLY A 341 -22.57 16.97 10.13
CA GLY A 341 -23.05 15.64 9.72
C GLY A 341 -23.97 15.61 8.49
N ALA A 342 -24.15 16.74 7.78
CA ALA A 342 -24.89 16.77 6.53
C ALA A 342 -24.08 17.41 5.40
N ARG A 343 -23.81 16.65 4.34
CA ARG A 343 -22.89 17.02 3.25
C ARG A 343 -23.53 16.88 1.89
N ILE A 344 -23.16 17.78 1.01
CA ILE A 344 -23.45 17.74 -0.43
C ILE A 344 -22.13 17.51 -1.14
N PHE A 345 -22.11 16.53 -2.06
CA PHE A 345 -20.98 16.24 -2.94
C PHE A 345 -21.42 16.44 -4.39
N LEU A 346 -20.70 17.22 -5.12
CA LEU A 346 -20.79 17.28 -6.58
C LEU A 346 -19.46 16.82 -7.15
N VAL A 347 -19.48 15.76 -7.94
CA VAL A 347 -18.29 15.15 -8.53
C VAL A 347 -18.45 15.13 -10.05
N LEU A 348 -17.44 15.61 -10.75
CA LEU A 348 -17.31 15.57 -12.19
C LEU A 348 -16.05 14.76 -12.52
N ASN A 349 -16.22 13.65 -13.22
CA ASN A 349 -15.14 12.86 -13.79
C ASN A 349 -15.16 12.98 -15.31
N GLN A 350 -14.01 13.20 -15.90
CA GLN A 350 -13.83 13.21 -17.35
C GLN A 350 -12.59 12.41 -17.70
N SER A 351 -12.67 11.63 -18.78
CA SER A 351 -11.53 10.99 -19.38
C SER A 351 -11.39 11.37 -20.85
N TYR A 352 -10.16 11.53 -21.25
CA TYR A 352 -9.77 11.89 -22.61
C TYR A 352 -8.70 10.89 -23.06
N LEU A 353 -8.72 10.52 -24.33
CA LEU A 353 -7.64 9.79 -24.98
C LEU A 353 -6.86 10.74 -25.89
N GLU A 354 -5.54 10.58 -25.91
CA GLU A 354 -4.69 11.27 -26.84
C GLU A 354 -4.85 10.63 -28.23
N GLU A 355 -5.17 11.45 -29.23
CA GLU A 355 -5.26 11.08 -30.62
C GLU A 355 -4.38 12.04 -31.46
N ARG A 356 -4.11 11.71 -32.72
CA ARG A 356 -3.22 12.52 -33.59
C ARG A 356 -3.55 14.01 -33.63
N THR A 357 -4.79 14.38 -33.32
CA THR A 357 -5.27 15.79 -33.37
C THR A 357 -5.40 16.43 -31.99
N GLY A 358 -4.98 15.72 -30.93
CA GLY A 358 -5.08 16.16 -29.53
C GLY A 358 -6.02 15.28 -28.70
N PHE A 359 -6.35 15.74 -27.49
CA PHE A 359 -7.18 14.98 -26.56
C PHE A 359 -8.66 14.96 -26.95
N VAL A 360 -9.21 13.76 -27.14
CA VAL A 360 -10.63 13.52 -27.42
C VAL A 360 -11.33 12.95 -26.20
N ARG A 361 -12.40 13.62 -25.75
CA ARG A 361 -13.17 13.17 -24.60
C ARG A 361 -13.86 11.83 -24.87
N LYS A 362 -13.61 10.83 -24.03
CA LYS A 362 -14.23 9.49 -24.11
C LYS A 362 -15.39 9.34 -23.15
N GLN A 363 -15.25 9.88 -21.93
CA GLN A 363 -16.28 9.72 -20.91
C GLN A 363 -16.44 10.99 -20.08
N MET A 364 -17.66 11.21 -19.60
CA MET A 364 -17.99 12.26 -18.63
C MET A 364 -19.10 11.76 -17.71
N ASP A 365 -18.81 11.72 -16.40
CA ASP A 365 -19.76 11.35 -15.36
C ASP A 365 -19.93 12.50 -14.38
N THR A 366 -21.18 12.79 -14.04
CA THR A 366 -21.50 13.78 -13.02
C THR A 366 -22.34 13.13 -11.93
N THR A 367 -21.89 13.20 -10.70
CA THR A 367 -22.55 12.59 -9.54
C THR A 367 -22.89 13.65 -8.52
N LEU A 368 -24.16 13.72 -8.11
CA LEU A 368 -24.62 14.47 -6.95
C LEU A 368 -24.98 13.50 -5.83
N LYS A 369 -24.30 13.61 -4.67
CA LYS A 369 -24.57 12.81 -3.49
C LYS A 369 -24.96 13.70 -2.31
N LEU A 370 -26.05 13.34 -1.65
CA LEU A 370 -26.49 13.95 -0.40
C LEU A 370 -26.26 12.94 0.73
N SER A 371 -25.64 13.36 1.81
CA SER A 371 -25.38 12.55 2.99
C SER A 371 -25.87 13.28 4.24
N SER A 372 -26.52 12.58 5.15
CA SER A 372 -26.92 13.13 6.46
C SER A 372 -26.83 12.07 7.54
N ILE A 373 -26.26 12.45 8.69
CA ILE A 373 -26.18 11.59 9.88
C ILE A 373 -27.31 12.00 10.81
N PHE A 374 -28.17 11.03 11.13
CA PHE A 374 -29.18 11.18 12.18
C PHE A 374 -28.67 10.47 13.43
N ARG A 375 -28.71 11.18 14.56
CA ARG A 375 -28.43 10.60 15.88
C ARG A 375 -29.75 10.58 16.66
N PHE A 376 -30.11 9.41 17.18
CA PHE A 376 -31.28 9.18 18.00
C PHE A 376 -30.90 9.13 19.47
#